data_adb9b6d721eee575425a60013010ed9d
#
_entry.id   adb9b6d721eee575425a60013010ed9d
#
_cell.length_a   1.000
_cell.length_b   1.000
_cell.length_c   1.000
_cell.angle_alpha   90.00
_cell.angle_beta   90.00
_cell.angle_gamma   90.00
#
_symmetry.space_group_name_H-M   'P 1'
#
loop_
_entity.id
_entity.type
_entity.pdbx_description
1 polymer ?
#
loop_
_entity_poly.entity_id
_entity_poly.type
_entity_poly.pdbx_seq_one_letter_code
_entity_poly.pdbx_strand_id
1 'polypeptide(L)'
;MTVFQEHLIGSARTVVGVLATLLLAPLWSGVEPAHATCLPMASAPSPIIRASFSRQIAVAPYHLGISFVGHASVMIESAEGVRVLTDYNGYVEPTVPPDVVTINNSHESHYTEFVDKNIKHVLRGWDPKGNVARHNLSIKDLRICNVPTNLREWNGRLSNGNSMFVFESADLCVAHISHLHHVLSKDQLGDLGRIDIAFAPIDGQMTMSRQELFEVLAAIKPVLIIKTSQINGSAS
;
A
#
# COMPACT_ATOMS: atom_id res chain seq x y z
N MET A 1 57.99 -16.60 -82.50
CA MET A 1 59.16 -15.71 -82.64
C MET A 1 59.00 -14.60 -81.60
N THR A 2 60.04 -14.51 -80.67
CA THR A 2 60.47 -13.38 -79.86
C THR A 2 59.53 -12.94 -78.76
N VAL A 3 59.82 -13.18 -77.53
CA VAL A 3 60.89 -12.75 -76.60
C VAL A 3 60.40 -11.66 -75.62
N PHE A 4 60.42 -12.01 -74.31
CA PHE A 4 60.82 -11.21 -73.16
C PHE A 4 60.08 -9.88 -72.87
N GLN A 5 59.59 -9.57 -71.67
CA GLN A 5 60.51 -9.25 -70.54
C GLN A 5 59.63 -9.09 -69.22
N GLU A 6 60.24 -9.57 -68.16
CA GLU A 6 59.77 -9.36 -66.79
C GLU A 6 59.92 -7.91 -66.33
N HIS A 7 59.05 -7.43 -65.50
CA HIS A 7 59.44 -6.45 -64.49
C HIS A 7 58.60 -6.65 -63.18
N LEU A 8 59.33 -7.06 -62.15
CA LEU A 8 58.97 -7.04 -60.77
C LEU A 8 58.80 -5.58 -60.31
N ILE A 9 57.67 -5.21 -59.75
CA ILE A 9 57.55 -4.03 -58.88
C ILE A 9 56.79 -4.44 -57.64
N GLY A 10 57.42 -4.28 -56.47
CA GLY A 10 56.93 -4.68 -55.16
C GLY A 10 55.70 -3.96 -54.73
N SER A 11 54.78 -4.72 -54.17
CA SER A 11 53.60 -4.23 -53.52
C SER A 11 53.87 -3.90 -52.07
N ALA A 12 53.91 -2.61 -51.74
CA ALA A 12 53.89 -2.13 -50.38
C ALA A 12 52.54 -2.44 -49.73
N ARG A 13 52.49 -3.33 -48.78
CA ARG A 13 51.33 -3.60 -47.96
C ARG A 13 51.17 -2.48 -46.92
N THR A 14 50.20 -1.59 -47.17
CA THR A 14 49.76 -0.61 -46.20
C THR A 14 48.88 -1.33 -45.15
N VAL A 15 49.39 -1.50 -43.96
CA VAL A 15 48.63 -1.99 -42.80
C VAL A 15 47.83 -0.81 -42.27
N VAL A 16 46.51 -0.78 -42.57
CA VAL A 16 45.60 0.16 -41.97
C VAL A 16 45.23 -0.37 -40.58
N GLY A 17 45.85 0.22 -39.55
CA GLY A 17 45.48 -0.03 -38.15
C GLY A 17 44.11 0.59 -37.85
N VAL A 18 43.11 -0.25 -37.67
CA VAL A 18 41.80 0.18 -37.13
C VAL A 18 41.96 0.37 -35.63
N LEU A 19 42.08 1.62 -35.20
CA LEU A 19 41.99 1.98 -33.79
C LEU A 19 40.52 1.84 -33.35
N ALA A 20 40.16 0.72 -32.69
CA ALA A 20 38.89 0.55 -32.05
C ALA A 20 38.90 1.39 -30.75
N THR A 21 38.33 2.58 -30.80
CA THR A 21 38.00 3.37 -29.63
C THR A 21 36.81 2.70 -28.93
N LEU A 22 37.08 1.93 -27.88
CA LEU A 22 36.06 1.49 -26.92
C LEU A 22 35.54 2.74 -26.19
N LEU A 23 34.35 3.22 -26.59
CA LEU A 23 33.57 4.14 -25.81
C LEU A 23 33.01 3.39 -24.58
N LEU A 24 33.71 3.51 -23.45
CA LEU A 24 33.16 3.17 -22.15
C LEU A 24 32.03 4.15 -21.84
N ALA A 25 30.79 3.78 -22.22
CA ALA A 25 29.61 4.44 -21.70
C ALA A 25 29.54 4.17 -20.18
N PRO A 26 29.42 5.20 -19.33
CA PRO A 26 29.18 4.96 -17.92
C PRO A 26 27.82 4.26 -17.79
N LEU A 27 27.83 3.01 -17.32
CA LEU A 27 26.63 2.34 -16.82
C LEU A 27 26.20 3.09 -15.54
N TRP A 28 25.45 4.13 -15.71
CA TRP A 28 24.64 4.65 -14.64
C TRP A 28 23.54 3.60 -14.39
N SER A 29 23.88 2.66 -13.52
CA SER A 29 22.86 1.86 -12.84
C SER A 29 22.06 2.85 -12.01
N GLY A 30 20.96 3.36 -12.57
CA GLY A 30 19.95 4.02 -11.78
C GLY A 30 19.51 3.03 -10.72
N VAL A 31 19.94 3.26 -9.48
CA VAL A 31 19.36 2.57 -8.32
C VAL A 31 17.94 3.09 -8.27
N GLU A 32 17.01 2.35 -8.86
CA GLU A 32 15.59 2.60 -8.62
C GLU A 32 15.36 2.47 -7.11
N PRO A 33 14.67 3.43 -6.49
CA PRO A 33 14.34 3.29 -5.08
C PRO A 33 13.54 1.98 -4.94
N ALA A 34 14.03 1.09 -4.08
CA ALA A 34 13.35 -0.14 -3.76
C ALA A 34 11.98 0.22 -3.15
N HIS A 35 10.93 0.09 -3.94
CA HIS A 35 9.58 0.24 -3.41
C HIS A 35 9.33 -0.89 -2.42
N ALA A 36 8.91 -0.53 -1.20
CA ALA A 36 8.49 -1.50 -0.20
C ALA A 36 7.40 -2.38 -0.81
N THR A 37 7.63 -3.68 -0.81
CA THR A 37 6.61 -4.64 -1.19
C THR A 37 6.18 -5.38 0.08
N CYS A 38 4.89 -5.39 0.37
CA CYS A 38 4.33 -6.12 1.51
C CYS A 38 4.40 -7.65 1.34
N LEU A 39 5.20 -8.13 0.42
CA LEU A 39 5.49 -9.55 0.27
C LEU A 39 6.32 -10.04 1.48
N PRO A 40 6.13 -11.29 1.92
CA PRO A 40 6.86 -11.85 3.05
C PRO A 40 8.35 -11.94 2.72
N MET A 41 9.10 -10.92 3.10
CA MET A 41 10.56 -10.91 3.06
C MET A 41 11.10 -10.94 4.48
N ALA A 42 12.08 -11.78 4.74
CA ALA A 42 12.82 -11.77 6.00
C ALA A 42 13.61 -10.45 6.08
N SER A 43 13.05 -9.44 6.72
CA SER A 43 13.63 -8.12 6.86
C SER A 43 13.89 -7.80 8.32
N ALA A 44 14.98 -7.06 8.58
CA ALA A 44 15.32 -6.55 9.90
C ALA A 44 14.23 -5.61 10.45
N PRO A 45 14.04 -5.52 11.77
CA PRO A 45 13.02 -4.67 12.35
C PRO A 45 13.30 -3.19 12.06
N SER A 46 12.30 -2.51 11.51
CA SER A 46 12.32 -1.07 11.29
C SER A 46 12.24 -0.31 12.64
N PRO A 47 12.89 0.84 12.79
CA PRO A 47 12.83 1.61 14.04
C PRO A 47 11.41 2.16 14.28
N ILE A 48 10.90 1.96 15.49
CA ILE A 48 9.59 2.47 15.92
C ILE A 48 9.68 3.98 16.13
N ILE A 49 8.86 4.74 15.42
CA ILE A 49 8.76 6.20 15.58
C ILE A 49 7.44 6.53 16.29
N ARG A 50 7.54 7.32 17.36
CA ARG A 50 6.37 7.71 18.16
C ARG A 50 5.49 8.70 17.40
N ALA A 51 4.18 8.42 17.33
CA ALA A 51 3.19 9.36 16.82
C ALA A 51 3.09 10.59 17.76
N SER A 52 3.20 11.79 17.21
CA SER A 52 2.92 13.02 17.93
C SER A 52 1.75 13.77 17.28
N PHE A 53 0.80 14.17 18.10
CA PHE A 53 -0.31 15.00 17.67
C PHE A 53 0.18 16.45 17.62
N SER A 54 0.18 17.06 16.47
CA SER A 54 -0.14 18.43 16.16
C SER A 54 0.65 19.05 15.00
N ARG A 55 -0.04 19.89 14.22
CA ARG A 55 0.43 20.72 13.11
C ARG A 55 0.73 19.97 11.81
N GLN A 56 0.27 20.53 10.70
CA GLN A 56 0.71 20.15 9.36
C GLN A 56 2.23 20.37 9.22
N ILE A 57 2.99 19.42 9.67
CA ILE A 57 4.42 19.35 9.42
C ILE A 57 4.53 18.36 8.25
N ALA A 58 5.18 18.77 7.18
CA ALA A 58 5.50 17.87 6.09
C ALA A 58 6.16 16.61 6.68
N VAL A 59 5.69 15.44 6.25
CA VAL A 59 6.24 14.16 6.69
C VAL A 59 7.69 14.09 6.24
N ALA A 60 8.59 13.77 7.16
CA ALA A 60 10.01 13.64 6.82
C ALA A 60 10.22 12.46 5.84
N PRO A 61 11.28 12.49 5.00
CA PRO A 61 11.63 11.36 4.16
C PRO A 61 11.71 10.06 4.97
N TYR A 62 11.25 8.95 4.41
CA TYR A 62 11.18 7.63 5.07
C TYR A 62 10.29 7.56 6.32
N HIS A 63 9.35 8.48 6.46
CA HIS A 63 8.36 8.48 7.53
C HIS A 63 6.96 8.39 6.94
N LEU A 64 6.04 7.89 7.73
CA LEU A 64 4.62 7.84 7.41
C LEU A 64 3.86 8.60 8.50
N GLY A 65 3.11 9.62 8.12
CA GLY A 65 2.24 10.36 9.02
C GLY A 65 0.96 9.57 9.27
N ILE A 66 0.58 9.40 10.55
CA ILE A 66 -0.68 8.75 10.93
C ILE A 66 -1.41 9.66 11.91
N SER A 67 -2.64 10.03 11.56
CA SER A 67 -3.50 10.88 12.39
C SER A 67 -4.88 10.27 12.53
N PHE A 68 -5.37 10.14 13.77
CA PHE A 68 -6.73 9.69 14.02
C PHE A 68 -7.70 10.84 13.72
N VAL A 69 -8.69 10.57 12.87
CA VAL A 69 -9.67 11.58 12.44
C VAL A 69 -10.99 11.41 13.20
N GLY A 70 -11.42 10.19 13.41
CA GLY A 70 -12.60 9.88 14.20
C GLY A 70 -13.21 8.53 13.85
N HIS A 71 -13.91 7.91 14.77
CA HIS A 71 -14.53 6.59 14.66
C HIS A 71 -13.50 5.55 14.16
N ALA A 72 -13.64 5.02 12.96
CA ALA A 72 -12.68 4.10 12.32
C ALA A 72 -11.75 4.80 11.33
N SER A 73 -11.91 6.11 11.12
CA SER A 73 -11.20 6.87 10.10
C SER A 73 -9.84 7.33 10.61
N VAL A 74 -8.81 7.00 9.84
CA VAL A 74 -7.41 7.38 10.07
C VAL A 74 -6.88 8.06 8.81
N MET A 75 -6.21 9.20 8.98
CA MET A 75 -5.45 9.84 7.90
C MET A 75 -4.05 9.27 7.87
N ILE A 76 -3.64 8.78 6.71
CA ILE A 76 -2.28 8.35 6.41
C ILE A 76 -1.69 9.37 5.44
N GLU A 77 -0.50 9.91 5.75
CA GLU A 77 0.20 10.86 4.89
C GLU A 77 1.61 10.34 4.59
N SER A 78 1.94 10.23 3.31
CA SER A 78 3.27 9.81 2.87
C SER A 78 4.27 10.97 2.86
N ALA A 79 5.55 10.68 2.74
CA ALA A 79 6.61 11.69 2.68
C ALA A 79 6.46 12.64 1.48
N GLU A 80 5.93 12.16 0.36
CA GLU A 80 5.64 12.98 -0.83
C GLU A 80 4.26 13.67 -0.77
N GLY A 81 3.61 13.65 0.40
CA GLY A 81 2.37 14.38 0.68
C GLY A 81 1.11 13.76 0.12
N VAL A 82 1.12 12.46 -0.21
CA VAL A 82 -0.11 11.75 -0.57
C VAL A 82 -0.92 11.45 0.68
N ARG A 83 -2.19 11.85 0.71
CA ARG A 83 -3.08 11.69 1.86
C ARG A 83 -4.18 10.67 1.55
N VAL A 84 -4.32 9.71 2.44
CA VAL A 84 -5.38 8.70 2.38
C VAL A 84 -6.21 8.77 3.64
N LEU A 85 -7.52 8.88 3.51
CA LEU A 85 -8.45 8.75 4.61
C LEU A 85 -9.13 7.38 4.55
N THR A 86 -8.99 6.61 5.61
CA THR A 86 -9.61 5.28 5.72
C THR A 86 -11.04 5.36 6.23
N ASP A 87 -11.88 4.39 5.85
CA ASP A 87 -13.30 4.29 6.29
C ASP A 87 -14.06 5.61 6.17
N TYR A 88 -14.02 6.20 4.98
CA TYR A 88 -14.66 7.48 4.71
C TYR A 88 -16.19 7.35 4.73
N ASN A 89 -16.81 7.91 5.75
CA ASN A 89 -18.24 7.88 5.97
C ASN A 89 -18.97 9.23 5.76
N GLY A 90 -18.22 10.30 5.52
CA GLY A 90 -18.76 11.63 5.32
C GLY A 90 -19.21 12.37 6.60
N TYR A 91 -19.16 11.75 7.78
CA TYR A 91 -19.51 12.41 9.05
C TYR A 91 -18.36 13.18 9.67
N VAL A 92 -17.14 12.75 9.38
CA VAL A 92 -15.94 13.40 9.89
C VAL A 92 -15.17 13.99 8.71
N GLU A 93 -15.11 15.31 8.67
CA GLU A 93 -14.34 16.01 7.66
C GLU A 93 -12.91 16.23 8.15
N PRO A 94 -11.90 15.76 7.40
CA PRO A 94 -10.54 16.04 7.74
C PRO A 94 -10.23 17.51 7.49
N THR A 95 -9.33 18.09 8.29
CA THR A 95 -8.89 19.51 8.14
C THR A 95 -8.21 19.76 6.80
N VAL A 96 -7.69 18.71 6.17
CA VAL A 96 -7.05 18.75 4.85
C VAL A 96 -7.68 17.69 3.97
N PRO A 97 -8.12 18.04 2.75
CA PRO A 97 -8.71 17.08 1.84
C PRO A 97 -7.75 15.91 1.53
N PRO A 98 -8.23 14.66 1.54
CA PRO A 98 -7.44 13.52 1.11
C PRO A 98 -7.38 13.43 -0.42
N ASP A 99 -6.30 12.85 -0.94
CA ASP A 99 -6.18 12.47 -2.35
C ASP A 99 -6.95 11.19 -2.66
N VAL A 100 -7.01 10.29 -1.66
CA VAL A 100 -7.63 8.98 -1.74
C VAL A 100 -8.51 8.75 -0.52
N VAL A 101 -9.65 8.12 -0.72
CA VAL A 101 -10.43 7.53 0.36
C VAL A 101 -10.57 6.03 0.15
N THR A 102 -10.47 5.26 1.23
CA THR A 102 -10.84 3.85 1.24
C THR A 102 -12.12 3.66 2.05
N ILE A 103 -12.95 2.75 1.60
CA ILE A 103 -14.22 2.42 2.24
C ILE A 103 -14.28 0.89 2.29
N ASN A 104 -14.17 0.32 3.49
CA ASN A 104 -13.97 -1.11 3.62
C ASN A 104 -15.23 -1.93 3.26
N ASN A 105 -16.40 -1.45 3.67
CA ASN A 105 -17.69 -2.07 3.35
C ASN A 105 -18.81 -1.02 3.19
N SER A 106 -20.02 -1.48 2.84
CA SER A 106 -21.19 -0.61 2.61
C SER A 106 -22.00 -0.30 3.87
N HIS A 107 -21.49 -0.61 5.08
CA HIS A 107 -22.21 -0.25 6.31
C HIS A 107 -22.19 1.27 6.52
N GLU A 108 -23.33 1.85 6.89
CA GLU A 108 -23.52 3.31 6.98
C GLU A 108 -22.52 4.05 7.88
N SER A 109 -22.03 3.39 8.94
CA SER A 109 -21.01 3.99 9.81
C SER A 109 -19.62 4.05 9.18
N HIS A 110 -19.38 3.36 8.07
CA HIS A 110 -18.11 3.26 7.36
C HIS A 110 -18.20 3.72 5.90
N TYR A 111 -19.36 4.18 5.45
CA TYR A 111 -19.66 4.42 4.06
C TYR A 111 -20.49 5.67 3.86
N THR A 112 -20.28 6.36 2.74
CA THR A 112 -21.16 7.37 2.17
C THR A 112 -21.22 7.25 0.66
N GLU A 113 -22.39 7.52 0.09
CA GLU A 113 -22.54 7.70 -1.36
C GLU A 113 -22.08 9.10 -1.81
N PHE A 114 -22.07 10.06 -0.89
CA PHE A 114 -21.79 11.47 -1.14
C PHE A 114 -20.31 11.77 -0.87
N VAL A 115 -19.43 11.18 -1.69
CA VAL A 115 -18.01 11.49 -1.61
C VAL A 115 -17.76 12.85 -2.25
N ASP A 116 -16.95 13.70 -1.62
CA ASP A 116 -16.53 14.98 -2.18
C ASP A 116 -15.91 14.76 -3.56
N LYS A 117 -16.40 15.51 -4.56
CA LYS A 117 -15.97 15.43 -5.96
C LYS A 117 -14.50 15.80 -6.19
N ASN A 118 -13.90 16.50 -5.24
CA ASN A 118 -12.49 16.85 -5.29
C ASN A 118 -11.57 15.68 -4.90
N ILE A 119 -12.09 14.61 -4.27
CA ILE A 119 -11.34 13.41 -3.95
C ILE A 119 -11.14 12.61 -5.24
N LYS A 120 -9.88 12.46 -5.65
CA LYS A 120 -9.53 11.88 -6.95
C LYS A 120 -9.78 10.38 -7.02
N HIS A 121 -9.57 9.68 -5.90
CA HIS A 121 -9.62 8.22 -5.86
C HIS A 121 -10.52 7.73 -4.72
N VAL A 122 -11.52 6.93 -5.08
CA VAL A 122 -12.45 6.30 -4.12
C VAL A 122 -12.33 4.79 -4.27
N LEU A 123 -11.73 4.14 -3.29
CA LEU A 123 -11.48 2.69 -3.30
C LEU A 123 -12.50 1.99 -2.39
N ARG A 124 -13.50 1.36 -3.01
CA ARG A 124 -14.51 0.58 -2.28
C ARG A 124 -14.04 -0.86 -2.11
N GLY A 125 -14.12 -1.38 -0.90
CA GLY A 125 -13.72 -2.75 -0.55
C GLY A 125 -14.67 -3.83 -1.04
N TRP A 126 -15.74 -3.45 -1.76
CA TRP A 126 -16.73 -4.35 -2.36
C TRP A 126 -17.12 -3.88 -3.76
N ASP A 127 -17.68 -4.78 -4.54
CA ASP A 127 -18.32 -4.45 -5.82
C ASP A 127 -19.85 -4.54 -5.65
N PRO A 128 -20.63 -3.49 -5.97
CA PRO A 128 -22.09 -3.53 -5.93
C PRO A 128 -22.73 -4.63 -6.77
N LYS A 129 -22.01 -5.13 -7.76
CA LYS A 129 -22.46 -6.26 -8.61
C LYS A 129 -22.12 -7.63 -8.02
N GLY A 130 -21.51 -7.70 -6.81
CA GLY A 130 -21.13 -8.94 -6.14
C GLY A 130 -19.82 -9.56 -6.63
N ASN A 131 -19.08 -8.91 -7.52
CA ASN A 131 -17.76 -9.38 -7.92
C ASN A 131 -16.72 -9.11 -6.81
N VAL A 132 -15.54 -9.68 -6.97
CA VAL A 132 -14.42 -9.43 -6.06
C VAL A 132 -13.83 -8.04 -6.37
N ALA A 133 -13.90 -7.12 -5.41
CA ALA A 133 -13.19 -5.85 -5.52
C ALA A 133 -11.67 -6.08 -5.45
N ARG A 134 -10.92 -5.56 -6.41
CA ARG A 134 -9.46 -5.64 -6.45
C ARG A 134 -8.88 -4.27 -6.76
N HIS A 135 -8.04 -3.78 -5.88
CA HIS A 135 -7.37 -2.50 -6.00
C HIS A 135 -5.85 -2.68 -5.94
N ASN A 136 -5.14 -1.95 -6.78
CA ASN A 136 -3.70 -1.83 -6.77
C ASN A 136 -3.36 -0.44 -7.35
N LEU A 137 -3.37 0.57 -6.49
CA LEU A 137 -3.16 1.97 -6.85
C LEU A 137 -1.81 2.43 -6.33
N SER A 138 -0.98 2.98 -7.22
CA SER A 138 0.27 3.62 -6.84
C SER A 138 0.20 5.11 -7.16
N ILE A 139 0.51 5.94 -6.18
CA ILE A 139 0.58 7.40 -6.30
C ILE A 139 1.87 7.83 -5.62
N LYS A 140 2.82 8.36 -6.38
CA LYS A 140 4.13 8.78 -5.88
C LYS A 140 4.79 7.65 -5.05
N ASP A 141 5.08 7.92 -3.78
CA ASP A 141 5.71 7.03 -2.81
C ASP A 141 4.73 6.15 -2.00
N LEU A 142 3.45 6.15 -2.36
CA LEU A 142 2.41 5.37 -1.69
C LEU A 142 1.76 4.37 -2.64
N ARG A 143 1.70 3.10 -2.24
CA ARG A 143 0.92 2.06 -2.91
C ARG A 143 -0.21 1.60 -2.00
N ILE A 144 -1.39 1.38 -2.59
CA ILE A 144 -2.60 0.92 -1.88
C ILE A 144 -3.13 -0.31 -2.58
N CYS A 145 -3.28 -1.39 -1.85
CA CYS A 145 -3.96 -2.60 -2.32
C CYS A 145 -5.01 -3.08 -1.31
N ASN A 146 -5.83 -4.05 -1.68
CA ASN A 146 -6.82 -4.61 -0.79
C ASN A 146 -6.78 -6.14 -0.78
N VAL A 147 -7.20 -6.71 0.33
CA VAL A 147 -7.47 -8.14 0.50
C VAL A 147 -8.97 -8.31 0.73
N PRO A 148 -9.72 -8.91 -0.22
CA PRO A 148 -11.15 -9.13 -0.07
C PRO A 148 -11.46 -10.08 1.08
N THR A 149 -12.49 -9.75 1.83
CA THR A 149 -12.99 -10.52 2.96
C THR A 149 -14.51 -10.60 2.93
N ASN A 150 -15.08 -11.40 3.82
CA ASN A 150 -16.51 -11.59 3.88
C ASN A 150 -17.12 -10.84 5.06
N LEU A 151 -18.38 -10.48 4.92
CA LEU A 151 -19.20 -10.00 6.02
C LEU A 151 -19.99 -11.15 6.63
N ARG A 152 -20.29 -11.03 7.90
CA ARG A 152 -21.30 -11.82 8.60
C ARG A 152 -22.57 -10.96 8.65
N GLU A 153 -23.61 -11.40 7.97
CA GLU A 153 -24.91 -10.75 7.99
C GLU A 153 -25.90 -11.55 8.82
N TRP A 154 -27.03 -10.94 9.09
CA TRP A 154 -28.12 -11.56 9.87
C TRP A 154 -28.64 -12.88 9.23
N ASN A 155 -28.67 -12.92 7.90
CA ASN A 155 -29.16 -14.07 7.12
C ASN A 155 -28.04 -14.97 6.61
N GLY A 156 -26.81 -14.82 7.09
CA GLY A 156 -25.68 -15.64 6.69
C GLY A 156 -24.40 -14.84 6.40
N ARG A 157 -23.68 -15.28 5.38
CA ARG A 157 -22.37 -14.73 4.98
C ARG A 157 -22.47 -14.06 3.62
N LEU A 158 -22.10 -12.79 3.56
CA LEU A 158 -21.90 -12.08 2.30
C LEU A 158 -20.44 -12.23 1.86
N SER A 159 -20.20 -12.96 0.78
CA SER A 159 -18.86 -13.12 0.21
C SER A 159 -18.40 -11.83 -0.44
N ASN A 160 -17.14 -11.48 -0.22
CA ASN A 160 -16.47 -10.30 -0.80
C ASN A 160 -17.18 -8.96 -0.50
N GLY A 161 -17.97 -8.90 0.56
CA GLY A 161 -18.70 -7.68 0.96
C GLY A 161 -17.83 -6.67 1.70
N ASN A 162 -16.58 -7.02 1.99
CA ASN A 162 -15.61 -6.19 2.70
C ASN A 162 -14.20 -6.38 2.13
N SER A 163 -13.30 -5.45 2.41
CA SER A 163 -11.86 -5.63 2.20
C SER A 163 -11.07 -5.02 3.35
N MET A 164 -9.95 -5.64 3.68
CA MET A 164 -8.87 -4.96 4.35
C MET A 164 -8.08 -4.17 3.32
N PHE A 165 -7.60 -2.98 3.68
CA PHE A 165 -6.69 -2.20 2.84
C PHE A 165 -5.28 -2.24 3.40
N VAL A 166 -4.29 -2.30 2.50
CA VAL A 166 -2.87 -2.28 2.82
C VAL A 166 -2.24 -1.07 2.15
N PHE A 167 -1.49 -0.30 2.92
CA PHE A 167 -0.78 0.90 2.48
C PHE A 167 0.71 0.66 2.63
N GLU A 168 1.44 0.82 1.54
CA GLU A 168 2.89 0.65 1.48
C GLU A 168 3.55 2.00 1.21
N SER A 169 4.36 2.47 2.12
CA SER A 169 5.18 3.68 1.97
C SER A 169 6.29 3.68 3.03
N ALA A 170 7.42 4.30 2.72
CA ALA A 170 8.55 4.44 3.65
C ALA A 170 9.05 3.09 4.23
N ASP A 171 9.05 2.03 3.43
CA ASP A 171 9.36 0.64 3.83
C ASP A 171 8.43 0.06 4.92
N LEU A 172 7.29 0.69 5.16
CA LEU A 172 6.26 0.25 6.09
C LEU A 172 5.06 -0.31 5.35
N CYS A 173 4.51 -1.39 5.89
CA CYS A 173 3.25 -2.00 5.46
C CYS A 173 2.20 -1.80 6.55
N VAL A 174 1.17 -1.01 6.26
CA VAL A 174 0.10 -0.67 7.19
C VAL A 174 -1.18 -1.36 6.75
N ALA A 175 -1.79 -2.17 7.60
CA ALA A 175 -3.08 -2.79 7.32
C ALA A 175 -4.21 -2.10 8.08
N HIS A 176 -5.27 -1.73 7.37
CA HIS A 176 -6.53 -1.32 7.96
C HIS A 176 -7.49 -2.51 7.97
N ILE A 177 -7.63 -3.15 9.13
CA ILE A 177 -8.44 -4.37 9.31
C ILE A 177 -9.94 -4.03 9.25
N SER A 178 -10.32 -2.88 9.82
CA SER A 178 -11.69 -2.34 9.83
C SER A 178 -12.77 -3.39 10.13
N HIS A 179 -13.72 -3.56 9.25
CA HIS A 179 -14.93 -4.35 9.46
C HIS A 179 -14.74 -5.84 9.13
N LEU A 180 -13.63 -6.43 9.59
CA LEU A 180 -13.36 -7.85 9.42
C LEU A 180 -14.26 -8.69 10.35
N HIS A 181 -14.90 -9.74 9.83
CA HIS A 181 -15.89 -10.56 10.54
C HIS A 181 -15.49 -12.02 10.71
N HIS A 182 -14.25 -12.39 10.36
CA HIS A 182 -13.79 -13.78 10.43
C HIS A 182 -12.27 -13.87 10.51
N VAL A 183 -11.76 -14.97 11.00
CA VAL A 183 -10.32 -15.29 10.97
C VAL A 183 -9.89 -15.45 9.51
N LEU A 184 -8.69 -14.95 9.20
CA LEU A 184 -8.15 -14.95 7.85
C LEU A 184 -7.79 -16.36 7.38
N SER A 185 -8.10 -16.67 6.12
CA SER A 185 -7.61 -17.87 5.46
C SER A 185 -6.11 -17.78 5.15
N LYS A 186 -5.50 -18.93 4.81
CA LYS A 186 -4.09 -18.95 4.39
C LYS A 186 -3.83 -18.12 3.15
N ASP A 187 -4.77 -18.11 2.20
CA ASP A 187 -4.67 -17.31 0.97
C ASP A 187 -4.76 -15.81 1.28
N GLN A 188 -5.70 -15.41 2.15
CA GLN A 188 -5.81 -14.03 2.60
C GLN A 188 -4.57 -13.55 3.37
N LEU A 189 -3.98 -14.42 4.20
CA LEU A 189 -2.70 -14.14 4.87
C LEU A 189 -1.55 -14.02 3.86
N GLY A 190 -1.55 -14.85 2.82
CA GLY A 190 -0.59 -14.75 1.71
C GLY A 190 -0.75 -13.46 0.92
N ASP A 191 -1.98 -13.08 0.58
CA ASP A 191 -2.29 -11.83 -0.12
C ASP A 191 -1.93 -10.59 0.73
N LEU A 192 -2.08 -10.68 2.06
CA LEU A 192 -1.77 -9.60 2.99
C LEU A 192 -0.27 -9.36 3.13
N GLY A 193 0.52 -10.44 3.16
CA GLY A 193 1.97 -10.38 3.31
C GLY A 193 2.44 -9.85 4.67
N ARG A 194 3.59 -9.16 4.67
CA ARG A 194 4.16 -8.52 5.87
C ARG A 194 3.35 -7.30 6.28
N ILE A 195 3.01 -7.21 7.57
CA ILE A 195 2.37 -6.03 8.14
C ILE A 195 3.20 -5.53 9.31
N ASP A 196 3.57 -4.27 9.29
CA ASP A 196 4.30 -3.60 10.37
C ASP A 196 3.33 -2.91 11.33
N ILE A 197 2.26 -2.29 10.80
CA ILE A 197 1.27 -1.56 11.58
C ILE A 197 -0.12 -2.08 11.23
N ALA A 198 -0.93 -2.39 12.25
CA ALA A 198 -2.33 -2.78 12.06
C ALA A 198 -3.27 -1.79 12.74
N PHE A 199 -4.19 -1.21 11.97
CA PHE A 199 -5.36 -0.53 12.52
C PHE A 199 -6.44 -1.57 12.78
N ALA A 200 -6.77 -1.78 14.06
CA ALA A 200 -7.63 -2.87 14.49
C ALA A 200 -8.86 -2.37 15.27
N PRO A 201 -10.07 -2.82 14.92
CA PRO A 201 -11.28 -2.56 15.70
C PRO A 201 -11.23 -3.43 16.97
N ILE A 202 -11.47 -2.85 18.13
CA ILE A 202 -11.47 -3.60 19.41
C ILE A 202 -12.83 -3.62 20.09
N ASP A 203 -13.89 -3.30 19.33
CA ASP A 203 -15.26 -3.27 19.88
C ASP A 203 -15.77 -4.66 20.31
N GLY A 204 -15.39 -5.71 19.59
CA GLY A 204 -15.70 -7.10 19.91
C GLY A 204 -17.17 -7.47 19.78
N GLN A 205 -18.00 -6.64 19.15
CA GLN A 205 -19.45 -6.84 18.98
C GLN A 205 -19.89 -6.67 17.53
N MET A 206 -19.59 -5.54 16.91
CA MET A 206 -20.03 -5.21 15.54
C MET A 206 -19.13 -5.81 14.47
N THR A 207 -17.92 -6.22 14.84
CA THR A 207 -16.94 -6.89 13.98
C THR A 207 -16.74 -8.35 14.44
N MET A 208 -15.55 -8.87 14.39
CA MET A 208 -15.21 -10.18 14.95
C MET A 208 -15.15 -10.12 16.48
N SER A 209 -15.28 -11.28 17.12
CA SER A 209 -15.04 -11.39 18.56
C SER A 209 -13.60 -11.01 18.93
N ARG A 210 -13.37 -10.64 20.18
CA ARG A 210 -12.00 -10.33 20.64
C ARG A 210 -11.04 -11.50 20.47
N GLN A 211 -11.54 -12.73 20.66
CA GLN A 211 -10.72 -13.92 20.49
C GLN A 211 -10.28 -14.09 19.03
N GLU A 212 -11.23 -13.96 18.08
CA GLU A 212 -10.92 -14.00 16.63
C GLU A 212 -9.96 -12.89 16.23
N LEU A 213 -10.10 -11.67 16.79
CA LEU A 213 -9.17 -10.58 16.56
C LEU A 213 -7.76 -10.93 17.05
N PHE A 214 -7.62 -11.51 18.23
CA PHE A 214 -6.32 -11.97 18.71
C PHE A 214 -5.71 -13.06 17.83
N GLU A 215 -6.51 -13.98 17.30
CA GLU A 215 -6.05 -14.98 16.35
C GLU A 215 -5.53 -14.34 15.05
N VAL A 216 -6.25 -13.34 14.51
CA VAL A 216 -5.82 -12.58 13.33
C VAL A 216 -4.52 -11.84 13.62
N LEU A 217 -4.45 -11.10 14.72
CA LEU A 217 -3.25 -10.34 15.10
C LEU A 217 -2.05 -11.26 15.36
N ALA A 218 -2.27 -12.43 15.96
CA ALA A 218 -1.22 -13.43 16.17
C ALA A 218 -0.73 -14.05 14.84
N ALA A 219 -1.60 -14.14 13.82
CA ALA A 219 -1.24 -14.63 12.50
C ALA A 219 -0.44 -13.60 11.69
N ILE A 220 -0.86 -12.34 11.68
CA ILE A 220 -0.20 -11.26 10.92
C ILE A 220 1.01 -10.66 11.62
N LYS A 221 1.10 -10.77 12.95
CA LYS A 221 2.23 -10.35 13.80
C LYS A 221 2.71 -8.91 13.56
N PRO A 222 1.85 -7.90 13.62
CA PRO A 222 2.27 -6.53 13.41
C PRO A 222 3.18 -6.07 14.54
N VAL A 223 4.11 -5.17 14.23
CA VAL A 223 4.99 -4.54 15.23
C VAL A 223 4.22 -3.55 16.10
N LEU A 224 3.24 -2.86 15.49
CA LEU A 224 2.40 -1.87 16.17
C LEU A 224 0.93 -2.12 15.87
N ILE A 225 0.10 -2.07 16.91
CA ILE A 225 -1.35 -2.14 16.80
C ILE A 225 -1.92 -0.79 17.23
N ILE A 226 -2.71 -0.17 16.35
CA ILE A 226 -3.41 1.07 16.63
C ILE A 226 -4.91 0.76 16.67
N LYS A 227 -5.54 1.09 17.79
CA LYS A 227 -6.97 0.95 17.97
C LYS A 227 -7.72 1.98 17.13
N THR A 228 -8.72 1.56 16.36
CA THR A 228 -9.53 2.47 15.52
C THR A 228 -10.97 2.55 15.95
N SER A 229 -11.65 1.68 16.47
CA SER A 229 -13.06 1.78 16.84
C SER A 229 -13.20 2.17 18.30
N GLN A 230 -13.96 3.23 18.58
CA GLN A 230 -14.50 3.52 19.90
C GLN A 230 -16.00 3.31 19.88
N ILE A 231 -16.51 2.42 20.72
CA ILE A 231 -17.90 2.53 21.14
C ILE A 231 -17.98 3.88 21.83
N ASN A 232 -18.74 4.81 21.31
CA ASN A 232 -19.12 6.01 22.06
C ASN A 232 -19.92 5.54 23.24
N GLY A 233 -19.27 5.21 24.34
CA GLY A 233 -19.88 5.19 25.64
C GLY A 233 -20.40 6.61 25.84
N SER A 234 -21.72 6.77 25.86
CA SER A 234 -22.36 7.98 26.34
C SER A 234 -21.62 8.42 27.58
N ALA A 235 -20.90 9.54 27.49
CA ALA A 235 -20.47 10.26 28.66
C ALA A 235 -21.74 10.65 29.41
N SER A 236 -22.07 9.90 30.44
CA SER A 236 -23.03 10.26 31.48
C SER A 236 -22.34 11.18 32.48
#